data_d576a52275a155a3cfa4b6b843cf3de1
#
_entry.id   d576a52275a155a3cfa4b6b843cf3de1
#
_cell.length_a   1.000
_cell.length_b   1.000
_cell.length_c   1.000
_cell.angle_alpha   90.00
_cell.angle_beta   90.00
_cell.angle_gamma   90.00
#
_symmetry.space_group_name_H-M   'P 1'
#
loop_
_entity.id
_entity.type
_entity.pdbx_description
1 polymer ?
#
loop_
_entity_poly.entity_id
_entity_poly.type
_entity_poly.pdbx_seq_one_letter_code
_entity_poly.pdbx_strand_id
1 'polypeptide(L)'
;MPLYRLGDKQPQVGDNAWVAPNATVIGDVHLGKNASIWWNATLRGDNDPIHIGDNTNIQDGSVLHTDEGVPMRIGNDVTVGHLVMLHGCTVGDGSLIGIGSVILNRAVIGKGCIVGANTLIPEGKVFPDRVLIVGSPGKVVRELSDDDVARLKKSAAHYVDNARRYTEQLALL
;
A
#
# COMPACT_ATOMS: atom_id res chain seq x y z
N MET A 1 17.67 5.18 -4.39
CA MET A 1 16.65 4.36 -3.67
C MET A 1 17.27 3.86 -2.36
N PRO A 2 16.75 4.27 -1.20
CA PRO A 2 17.27 3.82 0.10
C PRO A 2 16.72 2.43 0.46
N LEU A 3 17.38 1.40 -0.07
CA LEU A 3 17.07 -0.01 0.16
C LEU A 3 18.11 -0.58 1.12
N TYR A 4 17.65 -1.25 2.18
CA TYR A 4 18.52 -1.79 3.22
C TYR A 4 18.34 -3.30 3.36
N ARG A 5 19.46 -4.00 3.28
CA ARG A 5 19.53 -5.42 3.66
C ARG A 5 19.64 -5.55 5.17
N LEU A 6 18.94 -6.52 5.75
CA LEU A 6 19.06 -6.91 7.16
C LEU A 6 19.38 -8.41 7.23
N GLY A 7 20.63 -8.75 7.56
CA GLY A 7 21.09 -10.14 7.51
C GLY A 7 21.01 -10.70 6.09
N ASP A 8 20.26 -11.77 5.90
CA ASP A 8 19.97 -12.44 4.63
C ASP A 8 18.74 -11.90 3.90
N LYS A 9 17.92 -11.08 4.59
CA LYS A 9 16.71 -10.47 4.03
C LYS A 9 17.07 -9.18 3.27
N GLN A 10 16.65 -9.08 2.00
CA GLN A 10 16.90 -7.89 1.18
C GLN A 10 15.71 -7.55 0.28
N PRO A 11 15.47 -6.26 0.00
CA PRO A 11 14.40 -5.85 -0.89
C PRO A 11 14.59 -6.38 -2.31
N GLN A 12 13.49 -6.82 -2.92
CA GLN A 12 13.40 -7.19 -4.33
C GLN A 12 12.54 -6.14 -5.04
N VAL A 13 13.08 -5.57 -6.12
CA VAL A 13 12.45 -4.44 -6.82
C VAL A 13 12.12 -4.86 -8.24
N GLY A 14 10.84 -4.82 -8.58
CA GLY A 14 10.33 -5.14 -9.91
C GLY A 14 10.67 -4.06 -10.95
N ASP A 15 10.43 -4.38 -12.22
CA ASP A 15 10.71 -3.49 -13.35
C ASP A 15 9.98 -2.15 -13.19
N ASN A 16 10.69 -1.06 -13.45
CA ASN A 16 10.19 0.31 -13.36
C ASN A 16 9.60 0.71 -11.99
N ALA A 17 9.82 -0.06 -10.94
CA ALA A 17 9.41 0.37 -9.61
C ALA A 17 10.25 1.58 -9.16
N TRP A 18 9.62 2.53 -8.49
CA TRP A 18 10.24 3.77 -8.03
C TRP A 18 10.16 3.91 -6.52
N VAL A 19 11.27 4.31 -5.91
CA VAL A 19 11.35 4.58 -4.47
C VAL A 19 11.92 5.98 -4.27
N ALA A 20 11.20 6.83 -3.58
CA ALA A 20 11.61 8.21 -3.30
C ALA A 20 12.97 8.26 -2.57
N PRO A 21 13.79 9.29 -2.79
CA PRO A 21 15.14 9.40 -2.21
C PRO A 21 15.19 9.32 -0.68
N ASN A 22 14.11 9.66 0.02
CA ASN A 22 14.02 9.63 1.49
C ASN A 22 12.97 8.64 2.03
N ALA A 23 12.40 7.79 1.18
CA ALA A 23 11.65 6.63 1.66
C ALA A 23 12.63 5.59 2.20
N THR A 24 12.17 4.64 2.99
CA THR A 24 13.01 3.60 3.60
C THR A 24 12.40 2.23 3.38
N VAL A 25 13.14 1.31 2.72
CA VAL A 25 12.70 -0.06 2.46
C VAL A 25 13.74 -1.02 3.04
N ILE A 26 13.35 -1.84 4.02
CA ILE A 26 14.26 -2.67 4.82
C ILE A 26 13.81 -4.13 4.79
N GLY A 27 14.75 -5.06 4.59
CA GLY A 27 14.54 -6.49 4.79
C GLY A 27 13.75 -7.16 3.66
N ASP A 28 12.90 -8.11 3.99
CA ASP A 28 12.15 -8.94 3.05
C ASP A 28 10.92 -8.20 2.50
N VAL A 29 11.16 -7.30 1.56
CA VAL A 29 10.13 -6.48 0.89
C VAL A 29 10.19 -6.72 -0.62
N HIS A 30 9.07 -7.09 -1.22
CA HIS A 30 8.93 -7.34 -2.65
C HIS A 30 8.08 -6.24 -3.27
N LEU A 31 8.65 -5.49 -4.18
CA LEU A 31 7.95 -4.45 -4.95
C LEU A 31 7.66 -4.98 -6.35
N GLY A 32 6.39 -4.98 -6.74
CA GLY A 32 5.94 -5.36 -8.07
C GLY A 32 6.34 -4.37 -9.16
N LYS A 33 6.05 -4.71 -10.40
CA LYS A 33 6.30 -3.86 -11.57
C LYS A 33 5.55 -2.53 -11.45
N ASN A 34 6.23 -1.42 -11.76
CA ASN A 34 5.70 -0.06 -11.67
C ASN A 34 5.19 0.33 -10.26
N ALA A 35 5.50 -0.44 -9.21
CA ALA A 35 5.16 -0.04 -7.84
C ALA A 35 5.89 1.25 -7.47
N SER A 36 5.27 2.10 -6.63
CA SER A 36 5.90 3.35 -6.22
C SER A 36 5.78 3.61 -4.72
N ILE A 37 6.94 3.93 -4.10
CA ILE A 37 7.06 4.22 -2.67
C ILE A 37 7.45 5.69 -2.52
N TRP A 38 6.56 6.47 -1.93
CA TRP A 38 6.64 7.91 -1.91
C TRP A 38 7.40 8.45 -0.69
N TRP A 39 7.49 9.78 -0.58
CA TRP A 39 8.36 10.47 0.35
C TRP A 39 8.08 10.12 1.82
N ASN A 40 9.14 9.86 2.59
CA ASN A 40 9.07 9.49 4.01
C ASN A 40 8.29 8.18 4.30
N ALA A 41 7.89 7.41 3.30
CA ALA A 41 7.28 6.10 3.55
C ALA A 41 8.33 5.11 4.06
N THR A 42 7.92 4.25 5.01
CA THR A 42 8.79 3.22 5.60
C THR A 42 8.14 1.84 5.45
N LEU A 43 8.83 0.94 4.76
CA LEU A 43 8.46 -0.47 4.64
C LEU A 43 9.53 -1.32 5.34
N ARG A 44 9.15 -2.02 6.41
CA ARG A 44 10.08 -2.79 7.22
C ARG A 44 9.64 -4.26 7.33
N GLY A 45 10.21 -5.12 6.47
CA GLY A 45 10.03 -6.57 6.44
C GLY A 45 11.15 -7.30 7.20
N ASP A 46 11.36 -6.96 8.45
CA ASP A 46 12.37 -7.57 9.32
C ASP A 46 11.86 -8.86 9.99
N ASN A 47 10.57 -8.99 10.21
CA ASN A 47 9.93 -10.21 10.70
C ASN A 47 9.48 -11.08 9.51
N ASP A 48 8.33 -10.83 8.95
CA ASP A 48 7.75 -11.55 7.81
C ASP A 48 7.74 -10.68 6.54
N PRO A 49 7.60 -11.31 5.35
CA PRO A 49 7.67 -10.59 4.09
C PRO A 49 6.51 -9.60 3.90
N ILE A 50 6.83 -8.51 3.20
CA ILE A 50 5.88 -7.52 2.69
C ILE A 50 5.86 -7.63 1.17
N HIS A 51 4.70 -7.95 0.58
CA HIS A 51 4.50 -7.98 -0.86
C HIS A 51 3.64 -6.81 -1.31
N ILE A 52 4.16 -6.01 -2.22
CA ILE A 52 3.47 -4.91 -2.89
C ILE A 52 3.28 -5.31 -4.35
N GLY A 53 2.03 -5.35 -4.81
CA GLY A 53 1.67 -5.75 -6.17
C GLY A 53 2.04 -4.72 -7.24
N ASP A 54 1.81 -5.09 -8.50
CA ASP A 54 2.08 -4.27 -9.66
C ASP A 54 1.22 -2.99 -9.66
N ASN A 55 1.77 -1.87 -10.18
CA ASN A 55 1.12 -0.57 -10.29
C ASN A 55 0.62 0.02 -8.95
N THR A 56 1.01 -0.55 -7.83
CA THR A 56 0.56 -0.13 -6.49
C THR A 56 1.43 0.99 -5.95
N ASN A 57 0.78 1.98 -5.33
CA ASN A 57 1.48 3.12 -4.75
C ASN A 57 1.29 3.19 -3.23
N ILE A 58 2.40 3.44 -2.52
CA ILE A 58 2.44 3.68 -1.07
C ILE A 58 2.84 5.13 -0.87
N GLN A 59 1.88 5.96 -0.47
CA GLN A 59 2.05 7.40 -0.45
C GLN A 59 2.79 7.91 0.79
N ASP A 60 3.08 9.20 0.76
CA ASP A 60 3.98 9.90 1.67
C ASP A 60 3.68 9.64 3.14
N GLY A 61 4.73 9.36 3.91
CA GLY A 61 4.66 9.17 5.35
C GLY A 61 3.96 7.89 5.82
N SER A 62 3.59 6.99 4.90
CA SER A 62 2.96 5.72 5.28
C SER A 62 3.97 4.75 5.89
N VAL A 63 3.51 3.92 6.83
CA VAL A 63 4.33 2.92 7.53
C VAL A 63 3.74 1.53 7.32
N LEU A 64 4.54 0.60 6.82
CA LEU A 64 4.17 -0.80 6.62
C LEU A 64 5.11 -1.69 7.41
N HIS A 65 4.55 -2.56 8.26
CA HIS A 65 5.33 -3.46 9.09
C HIS A 65 4.62 -4.80 9.29
N THR A 66 5.37 -5.81 9.70
CA THR A 66 4.88 -7.18 9.93
C THR A 66 5.37 -7.71 11.27
N ASP A 67 4.55 -8.55 11.92
CA ASP A 67 4.96 -9.40 13.01
C ASP A 67 5.34 -10.79 12.50
N GLU A 68 6.04 -11.57 13.34
CA GLU A 68 6.36 -12.97 13.04
C GLU A 68 5.08 -13.81 12.84
N GLY A 69 5.02 -14.59 11.76
CA GLY A 69 3.85 -15.37 11.38
C GLY A 69 2.69 -14.56 10.80
N VAL A 70 2.90 -13.27 10.45
CA VAL A 70 1.85 -12.37 9.94
C VAL A 70 2.34 -11.59 8.72
N PRO A 71 2.55 -12.25 7.57
CA PRO A 71 3.00 -11.59 6.35
C PRO A 71 1.98 -10.57 5.83
N MET A 72 2.47 -9.56 5.12
CA MET A 72 1.62 -8.55 4.49
C MET A 72 1.51 -8.77 2.99
N ARG A 73 0.29 -8.62 2.45
CA ARG A 73 0.03 -8.69 1.01
C ARG A 73 -0.84 -7.53 0.56
N ILE A 74 -0.28 -6.67 -0.25
CA ILE A 74 -1.00 -5.59 -0.91
C ILE A 74 -1.08 -5.96 -2.39
N GLY A 75 -2.30 -6.05 -2.92
CA GLY A 75 -2.59 -6.48 -4.29
C GLY A 75 -2.08 -5.51 -5.36
N ASN A 76 -2.46 -5.80 -6.61
CA ASN A 76 -2.15 -4.96 -7.76
C ASN A 76 -3.10 -3.75 -7.84
N ASP A 77 -2.64 -2.67 -8.48
CA ASP A 77 -3.43 -1.46 -8.73
C ASP A 77 -4.05 -0.85 -7.44
N VAL A 78 -3.38 -1.03 -6.29
CA VAL A 78 -3.83 -0.50 -5.00
C VAL A 78 -3.26 0.91 -4.79
N THR A 79 -4.11 1.81 -4.30
CA THR A 79 -3.69 3.13 -3.82
C THR A 79 -3.69 3.14 -2.29
N VAL A 80 -2.53 3.27 -1.66
CA VAL A 80 -2.39 3.52 -0.22
C VAL A 80 -2.10 4.99 0.00
N GLY A 81 -3.07 5.70 0.57
CA GLY A 81 -3.02 7.15 0.79
C GLY A 81 -1.93 7.57 1.78
N HIS A 82 -1.73 8.88 1.89
CA HIS A 82 -0.72 9.45 2.77
C HIS A 82 -0.95 9.08 4.24
N LEU A 83 0.13 8.94 5.03
CA LEU A 83 0.11 8.70 6.48
C LEU A 83 -0.69 7.46 6.91
N VAL A 84 -0.80 6.46 6.04
CA VAL A 84 -1.48 5.20 6.35
C VAL A 84 -0.55 4.28 7.14
N MET A 85 -1.11 3.60 8.16
CA MET A 85 -0.43 2.53 8.87
C MET A 85 -1.03 1.17 8.47
N LEU A 86 -0.22 0.30 7.87
CA LEU A 86 -0.59 -1.09 7.59
C LEU A 86 0.29 -2.02 8.42
N HIS A 87 -0.33 -2.96 9.09
CA HIS A 87 0.38 -3.91 9.94
C HIS A 87 -0.14 -5.33 9.70
N GLY A 88 0.68 -6.20 9.06
CA GLY A 88 0.37 -7.62 8.87
C GLY A 88 -1.00 -7.92 8.26
N CYS A 89 -1.45 -7.12 7.29
CA CYS A 89 -2.78 -7.20 6.72
C CYS A 89 -2.75 -7.62 5.23
N THR A 90 -3.94 -7.90 4.69
CA THR A 90 -4.13 -8.15 3.25
C THR A 90 -5.07 -7.10 2.66
N VAL A 91 -4.67 -6.53 1.52
CA VAL A 91 -5.50 -5.60 0.73
C VAL A 91 -5.64 -6.16 -0.68
N GLY A 92 -6.87 -6.40 -1.11
CA GLY A 92 -7.21 -6.92 -2.44
C GLY A 92 -6.96 -5.91 -3.56
N ASP A 93 -6.80 -6.45 -4.77
CA ASP A 93 -6.49 -5.69 -5.98
C ASP A 93 -7.46 -4.52 -6.21
N GLY A 94 -6.96 -3.42 -6.75
CA GLY A 94 -7.76 -2.26 -7.17
C GLY A 94 -8.42 -1.49 -6.03
N SER A 95 -8.02 -1.71 -4.78
CA SER A 95 -8.58 -1.02 -3.61
C SER A 95 -7.87 0.30 -3.32
N LEU A 96 -8.55 1.18 -2.58
CA LEU A 96 -8.00 2.44 -2.08
C LEU A 96 -8.08 2.48 -0.56
N ILE A 97 -6.95 2.72 0.08
CA ILE A 97 -6.86 2.97 1.51
C ILE A 97 -6.71 4.48 1.73
N GLY A 98 -7.72 5.07 2.32
CA GLY A 98 -7.80 6.52 2.54
C GLY A 98 -6.74 7.05 3.52
N ILE A 99 -6.42 8.31 3.36
CA ILE A 99 -5.40 9.04 4.15
C ILE A 99 -5.58 8.82 5.65
N GLY A 100 -4.47 8.55 6.36
CA GLY A 100 -4.45 8.42 7.81
C GLY A 100 -5.12 7.17 8.37
N SER A 101 -5.53 6.21 7.52
CA SER A 101 -6.16 4.97 7.99
C SER A 101 -5.15 4.04 8.67
N VAL A 102 -5.66 3.22 9.59
CA VAL A 102 -4.89 2.19 10.31
C VAL A 102 -5.53 0.83 10.07
N ILE A 103 -4.76 -0.15 9.57
CA ILE A 103 -5.23 -1.51 9.33
C ILE A 103 -4.30 -2.48 10.07
N LEU A 104 -4.86 -3.28 10.98
CA LEU A 104 -4.12 -4.11 11.90
C LEU A 104 -3.98 -5.56 11.42
N ASN A 105 -3.22 -6.37 12.18
CA ASN A 105 -2.85 -7.75 11.87
C ASN A 105 -4.02 -8.61 11.41
N ARG A 106 -3.77 -9.44 10.38
CA ARG A 106 -4.73 -10.41 9.84
C ARG A 106 -6.04 -9.80 9.33
N ALA A 107 -6.15 -8.47 9.27
CA ALA A 107 -7.28 -7.84 8.62
C ALA A 107 -7.23 -8.07 7.11
N VAL A 108 -8.38 -8.28 6.50
CA VAL A 108 -8.52 -8.52 5.06
C VAL A 108 -9.50 -7.52 4.47
N ILE A 109 -9.01 -6.71 3.56
CA ILE A 109 -9.82 -5.84 2.70
C ILE A 109 -9.98 -6.54 1.35
N GLY A 110 -11.21 -6.74 0.90
CA GLY A 110 -11.51 -7.35 -0.40
C GLY A 110 -11.01 -6.52 -1.59
N LYS A 111 -11.30 -6.98 -2.80
CA LYS A 111 -10.90 -6.30 -4.05
C LYS A 111 -11.81 -5.11 -4.35
N GLY A 112 -11.25 -4.07 -4.97
CA GLY A 112 -12.00 -2.91 -5.43
C GLY A 112 -12.74 -2.19 -4.31
N CYS A 113 -12.21 -2.20 -3.08
CA CYS A 113 -12.78 -1.53 -1.92
C CYS A 113 -12.27 -0.09 -1.77
N ILE A 114 -13.05 0.72 -1.06
CA ILE A 114 -12.58 2.01 -0.54
C ILE A 114 -12.63 1.96 0.99
N VAL A 115 -11.48 2.12 1.62
CA VAL A 115 -11.38 2.46 3.04
C VAL A 115 -11.30 3.97 3.13
N GLY A 116 -12.28 4.60 3.79
CA GLY A 116 -12.31 6.06 3.93
C GLY A 116 -11.17 6.58 4.82
N ALA A 117 -10.86 7.86 4.69
CA ALA A 117 -9.79 8.50 5.48
C ALA A 117 -10.01 8.34 6.99
N ASN A 118 -8.91 8.21 7.76
CA ASN A 118 -8.92 8.04 9.22
C ASN A 118 -9.76 6.85 9.73
N THR A 119 -9.90 5.81 8.91
CA THR A 119 -10.59 4.58 9.31
C THR A 119 -9.66 3.65 10.08
N LEU A 120 -10.15 3.08 11.19
CA LEU A 120 -9.47 2.04 11.94
C LEU A 120 -10.06 0.66 11.62
N ILE A 121 -9.27 -0.23 11.04
CA ILE A 121 -9.63 -1.63 10.82
C ILE A 121 -8.98 -2.49 11.90
N PRO A 122 -9.77 -3.05 12.84
CA PRO A 122 -9.25 -3.91 13.89
C PRO A 122 -8.64 -5.21 13.36
N GLU A 123 -7.82 -5.83 14.19
CA GLU A 123 -7.18 -7.11 13.92
C GLU A 123 -8.20 -8.20 13.53
N GLY A 124 -7.84 -9.01 12.52
CA GLY A 124 -8.63 -10.14 12.04
C GLY A 124 -9.95 -9.78 11.35
N LYS A 125 -10.25 -8.50 11.16
CA LYS A 125 -11.50 -8.08 10.51
C LYS A 125 -11.44 -8.35 9.02
N VAL A 126 -12.50 -8.98 8.47
CA VAL A 126 -12.60 -9.32 7.04
C VAL A 126 -13.73 -8.54 6.41
N PHE A 127 -13.47 -7.92 5.26
CA PHE A 127 -14.44 -7.18 4.45
C PHE A 127 -14.55 -7.80 3.06
N PRO A 128 -15.79 -7.91 2.50
CA PRO A 128 -16.00 -8.41 1.16
C PRO A 128 -15.49 -7.43 0.09
N ASP A 129 -15.49 -7.89 -1.17
CA ASP A 129 -15.15 -7.06 -2.32
C ASP A 129 -16.13 -5.89 -2.53
N ARG A 130 -15.67 -4.82 -3.16
CA ARG A 130 -16.45 -3.72 -3.70
C ARG A 130 -17.32 -3.00 -2.66
N VAL A 131 -16.78 -2.71 -1.49
CA VAL A 131 -17.47 -1.98 -0.42
C VAL A 131 -16.76 -0.70 -0.02
N LEU A 132 -17.54 0.29 0.44
CA LEU A 132 -17.06 1.46 1.15
C LEU A 132 -17.03 1.16 2.64
N ILE A 133 -15.87 1.34 3.27
CA ILE A 133 -15.63 1.08 4.70
C ILE A 133 -15.21 2.39 5.35
N VAL A 134 -15.89 2.83 6.40
CA VAL A 134 -15.54 4.05 7.15
C VAL A 134 -15.72 3.87 8.65
N GLY A 135 -14.98 4.65 9.42
CA GLY A 135 -15.17 4.79 10.87
C GLY A 135 -14.08 4.17 11.74
N SER A 136 -14.20 4.33 13.03
CA SER A 136 -13.29 3.78 14.05
C SER A 136 -14.14 3.14 15.17
N PRO A 137 -14.36 1.82 15.12
CA PRO A 137 -13.91 0.85 14.13
C PRO A 137 -14.65 0.96 12.79
N GLY A 138 -13.96 0.55 11.70
CA GLY A 138 -14.49 0.58 10.34
C GLY A 138 -15.68 -0.34 10.13
N LYS A 139 -16.68 0.15 9.40
CA LYS A 139 -17.91 -0.60 9.05
C LYS A 139 -18.23 -0.37 7.57
N VAL A 140 -18.84 -1.38 6.94
CA VAL A 140 -19.39 -1.24 5.59
C VAL A 140 -20.53 -0.24 5.62
N VAL A 141 -20.47 0.75 4.75
CA VAL A 141 -21.52 1.77 4.57
C VAL A 141 -22.39 1.46 3.37
N ARG A 142 -21.76 1.04 2.25
CA ARG A 142 -22.46 0.68 1.02
C ARG A 142 -21.58 -0.18 0.11
N GLU A 143 -22.20 -0.81 -0.86
CA GLU A 143 -21.50 -1.36 -2.01
C GLU A 143 -21.02 -0.25 -2.96
N LEU A 144 -19.98 -0.54 -3.73
CA LEU A 144 -19.41 0.37 -4.72
C LEU A 144 -20.04 0.11 -6.10
N SER A 145 -20.35 1.18 -6.80
CA SER A 145 -20.78 1.15 -8.21
C SER A 145 -19.62 0.85 -9.15
N ASP A 146 -19.92 0.52 -10.40
CA ASP A 146 -18.89 0.37 -11.44
C ASP A 146 -18.14 1.67 -11.71
N ASP A 147 -18.80 2.82 -11.56
CA ASP A 147 -18.16 4.14 -11.66
C ASP A 147 -17.16 4.38 -10.51
N ASP A 148 -17.47 3.93 -9.29
CA ASP A 148 -16.52 4.01 -8.18
C ASP A 148 -15.28 3.17 -8.49
N VAL A 149 -15.45 1.92 -8.93
CA VAL A 149 -14.35 1.02 -9.29
C VAL A 149 -13.52 1.57 -10.45
N ALA A 150 -14.17 2.17 -11.46
CA ALA A 150 -13.45 2.82 -12.56
C ALA A 150 -12.57 3.99 -12.09
N ARG A 151 -13.02 4.76 -11.10
CA ARG A 151 -12.23 5.83 -10.47
C ARG A 151 -11.00 5.30 -9.71
N LEU A 152 -11.13 4.15 -9.03
CA LEU A 152 -10.00 3.51 -8.35
C LEU A 152 -8.87 3.16 -9.33
N LYS A 153 -9.21 2.55 -10.47
CA LYS A 153 -8.23 2.23 -11.53
C LYS A 153 -7.51 3.47 -12.05
N LYS A 154 -8.24 4.58 -12.25
CA LYS A 154 -7.63 5.85 -12.68
C LYS A 154 -6.66 6.40 -11.63
N SER A 155 -6.97 6.25 -10.34
CA SER A 155 -6.09 6.67 -9.25
C SER A 155 -4.75 5.92 -9.29
N ALA A 156 -4.77 4.59 -9.40
CA ALA A 156 -3.54 3.80 -9.48
C ALA A 156 -2.72 4.15 -10.74
N ALA A 157 -3.36 4.24 -11.91
CA ALA A 157 -2.70 4.62 -13.16
C ALA A 157 -2.05 6.00 -13.09
N HIS A 158 -2.70 6.98 -12.46
CA HIS A 158 -2.13 8.32 -12.25
C HIS A 158 -0.81 8.27 -11.47
N TYR A 159 -0.70 7.40 -10.45
CA TYR A 159 0.53 7.26 -9.67
C TYR A 159 1.64 6.53 -10.45
N VAL A 160 1.31 5.62 -11.36
CA VAL A 160 2.30 5.04 -12.29
C VAL A 160 2.89 6.12 -13.19
N ASP A 161 2.05 6.99 -13.76
CA ASP A 161 2.51 8.12 -14.60
C ASP A 161 3.31 9.13 -13.80
N ASN A 162 2.91 9.42 -12.56
CA ASN A 162 3.66 10.29 -11.66
C ASN A 162 5.05 9.71 -11.34
N ALA A 163 5.14 8.43 -10.99
CA ALA A 163 6.43 7.79 -10.69
C ALA A 163 7.39 7.87 -11.90
N ARG A 164 6.87 7.67 -13.12
CA ARG A 164 7.66 7.84 -14.35
C ARG A 164 8.16 9.29 -14.49
N ARG A 165 7.27 10.28 -14.31
CA ARG A 165 7.64 11.70 -14.35
C ARG A 165 8.72 12.04 -13.32
N TYR A 166 8.63 11.50 -12.10
CA TYR A 166 9.66 11.71 -11.07
C TYR A 166 10.98 11.04 -11.44
N THR A 167 10.94 9.87 -12.04
CA THR A 167 12.16 9.20 -12.53
C THR A 167 12.88 10.03 -13.60
N GLU A 168 12.12 10.69 -14.48
CA GLU A 168 12.66 11.43 -15.63
C GLU A 168 13.05 12.89 -15.29
N GLN A 169 12.35 13.53 -14.36
CA GLN A 169 12.39 14.98 -14.22
C GLN A 169 12.80 15.47 -12.83
N LEU A 170 12.85 14.60 -11.80
CA LEU A 170 13.26 15.01 -10.46
C LEU A 170 14.75 15.33 -10.43
N ALA A 171 15.09 16.54 -10.02
CA ALA A 171 16.47 16.99 -9.84
C ALA A 171 16.67 17.60 -8.46
N LEU A 172 17.86 17.38 -7.86
CA LEU A 172 18.30 18.10 -6.68
C LEU A 172 18.79 19.47 -7.11
N LEU A 173 18.38 20.53 -6.39
CA LEU A 173 18.79 21.93 -6.64
C LEU A 173 19.99 22.31 -5.76
#